data_7829d23d66aae127c098b7cb3ecf0790
#
_entry.id   7829d23d66aae127c098b7cb3ecf0790
#
_cell.length_a   1.000
_cell.length_b   1.000
_cell.length_c   1.000
_cell.angle_alpha   90.00
_cell.angle_beta   90.00
_cell.angle_gamma   90.00
#
_symmetry.space_group_name_H-M   'P 1'
#
loop_
_entity.id
_entity.type
_entity.pdbx_description
1 polymer ?
#
loop_
_entity_poly.entity_id
_entity_poly.type
_entity_poly.pdbx_seq_one_letter_code
_entity_poly.pdbx_strand_id
1 'polypeptide(L)'
;MCSDNALMAQGKRISADIDSGALEAIRRMGAAAKQARTDAGEGQAAAAARLGVHVQTIARIESGEPGVAIGHMMGMLALYGIETKLLLTGDSQPDSS
;
A
#
# COMPACT_ATOMS: atom_id res chain seq x y z
N MET A 1 14.14 -1.44 32.02
CA MET A 1 14.41 -0.38 31.51
C MET A 1 14.98 -0.48 30.19
N CYS A 2 15.98 -1.15 29.92
CA CYS A 2 16.48 -1.23 28.58
C CYS A 2 15.46 -1.73 27.64
N SER A 3 14.63 -2.63 28.08
CA SER A 3 13.67 -3.16 27.19
C SER A 3 12.67 -2.10 26.78
N ASP A 4 12.38 -1.19 27.67
CA ASP A 4 11.47 -0.14 27.32
C ASP A 4 12.02 0.72 26.22
N ASN A 5 13.28 1.03 26.32
CA ASN A 5 13.89 1.84 25.31
C ASN A 5 13.91 1.11 24.01
N ALA A 6 14.14 -0.17 24.06
CA ALA A 6 14.16 -0.95 22.85
C ALA A 6 12.80 -0.93 22.19
N LEU A 7 11.76 -1.00 22.98
CA LEU A 7 10.43 -0.97 22.43
C LEU A 7 10.15 0.34 21.74
N MET A 8 10.57 1.42 22.33
CA MET A 8 10.33 2.69 21.73
C MET A 8 11.09 2.81 20.43
N ALA A 9 12.31 2.34 20.44
CA ALA A 9 13.08 2.38 19.24
C ALA A 9 12.43 1.56 18.16
N GLN A 10 11.87 0.44 18.53
CA GLN A 10 11.20 -0.38 17.56
C GLN A 10 10.01 0.34 16.97
N GLY A 11 9.28 1.05 17.79
CA GLY A 11 8.15 1.79 17.29
C GLY A 11 8.55 2.79 16.24
N LYS A 12 9.70 3.45 16.44
CA LYS A 12 10.11 4.38 15.46
C LYS A 12 10.59 3.74 14.22
N ARG A 13 11.14 2.58 14.30
CA ARG A 13 11.70 1.94 13.14
C ARG A 13 10.81 0.93 12.48
N ILE A 14 9.54 0.93 12.82
CA ILE A 14 8.64 0.00 12.19
C ILE A 14 8.76 0.01 10.70
N SER A 15 8.83 1.19 10.11
CA SER A 15 8.95 1.27 8.67
C SER A 15 10.21 0.63 8.16
N ALA A 16 11.29 0.86 8.88
CA ALA A 16 12.56 0.34 8.43
C ALA A 16 12.70 -1.13 8.69
N ASP A 17 12.02 -1.61 9.72
CA ASP A 17 12.14 -2.99 10.10
C ASP A 17 11.01 -3.86 9.59
N ILE A 18 10.22 -3.34 8.70
CA ILE A 18 9.09 -4.09 8.22
C ILE A 18 9.55 -5.36 7.55
N ASP A 19 8.80 -6.39 7.76
CA ASP A 19 9.12 -7.69 7.20
C ASP A 19 9.24 -7.61 5.69
N SER A 20 10.20 -8.30 5.13
CA SER A 20 10.44 -8.23 3.70
C SER A 20 9.25 -8.74 2.89
N GLY A 21 8.52 -9.70 3.43
CA GLY A 21 7.32 -10.17 2.74
C GLY A 21 6.24 -9.10 2.69
N ALA A 22 6.11 -8.35 3.79
CA ALA A 22 5.13 -7.27 3.82
C ALA A 22 5.55 -6.16 2.88
N LEU A 23 6.84 -5.86 2.84
CA LEU A 23 7.33 -4.82 1.97
C LEU A 23 7.09 -5.20 0.52
N GLU A 24 7.30 -6.45 0.20
CA GLU A 24 7.06 -6.93 -1.15
C GLU A 24 5.59 -6.81 -1.51
N ALA A 25 4.70 -7.10 -0.57
CA ALA A 25 3.28 -6.96 -0.82
C ALA A 25 2.91 -5.51 -1.09
N ILE A 26 3.50 -4.59 -0.34
CA ILE A 26 3.23 -3.18 -0.55
C ILE A 26 3.71 -2.76 -1.92
N ARG A 27 4.85 -3.24 -2.36
CA ARG A 27 5.36 -2.90 -3.66
C ARG A 27 4.46 -3.45 -4.76
N ARG A 28 3.95 -4.65 -4.57
CA ARG A 28 3.05 -5.23 -5.55
C ARG A 28 1.76 -4.45 -5.66
N MET A 29 1.24 -4.00 -4.52
CA MET A 29 0.04 -3.21 -4.53
C MET A 29 0.28 -1.89 -5.25
N GLY A 30 1.42 -1.27 -4.99
CA GLY A 30 1.74 -0.02 -5.66
C GLY A 30 1.90 -0.21 -7.15
N ALA A 31 2.55 -1.28 -7.56
CA ALA A 31 2.75 -1.55 -8.97
C ALA A 31 1.42 -1.83 -9.66
N ALA A 32 0.53 -2.55 -8.99
CA ALA A 32 -0.78 -2.84 -9.54
C ALA A 32 -1.59 -1.56 -9.71
N ALA A 33 -1.48 -0.66 -8.73
CA ALA A 33 -2.19 0.61 -8.81
C ALA A 33 -1.67 1.44 -9.97
N LYS A 34 -0.36 1.47 -10.15
CA LYS A 34 0.22 2.23 -11.24
C LYS A 34 -0.19 1.65 -12.58
N GLN A 35 -0.17 0.34 -12.69
CA GLN A 35 -0.55 -0.31 -13.93
C GLN A 35 -2.00 -0.01 -14.27
N ALA A 36 -2.88 -0.11 -13.29
CA ALA A 36 -4.30 0.16 -13.53
C ALA A 36 -4.52 1.60 -13.91
N ARG A 37 -3.80 2.51 -13.28
CA ARG A 37 -3.92 3.92 -13.60
C ARG A 37 -3.48 4.20 -15.04
N THR A 38 -2.34 3.65 -15.42
CA THR A 38 -1.86 3.88 -16.77
C THR A 38 -2.74 3.21 -17.80
N ASP A 39 -3.28 2.04 -17.47
CA ASP A 39 -4.21 1.36 -18.36
C ASP A 39 -5.47 2.19 -18.56
N ALA A 40 -5.85 2.94 -17.55
CA ALA A 40 -7.01 3.81 -17.66
C ALA A 40 -6.68 5.12 -18.37
N GLY A 41 -5.44 5.31 -18.73
CA GLY A 41 -5.05 6.51 -19.44
C GLY A 41 -4.97 7.74 -18.56
N GLU A 42 -4.79 7.54 -17.26
CA GLU A 42 -4.79 8.67 -16.33
C GLU A 42 -3.39 8.97 -15.81
N GLY A 43 -3.12 10.25 -15.64
CA GLY A 43 -1.86 10.63 -15.02
C GLY A 43 -1.97 10.61 -13.52
N GLN A 44 -0.85 10.79 -12.85
CA GLN A 44 -0.85 10.81 -11.40
C GLN A 44 -1.71 11.94 -10.83
N ALA A 45 -1.73 13.08 -11.50
CA ALA A 45 -2.52 14.19 -11.03
C ALA A 45 -4.01 13.87 -11.09
N ALA A 46 -4.44 13.15 -12.11
CA ALA A 46 -5.84 12.77 -12.22
C ALA A 46 -6.21 11.81 -11.11
N ALA A 47 -5.34 10.85 -10.83
CA ALA A 47 -5.59 9.91 -9.76
C ALA A 47 -5.64 10.63 -8.42
N ALA A 48 -4.75 11.59 -8.23
CA ALA A 48 -4.71 12.34 -6.98
C ALA A 48 -6.01 13.11 -6.77
N ALA A 49 -6.51 13.71 -7.83
CA ALA A 49 -7.75 14.46 -7.73
C ALA A 49 -8.91 13.53 -7.39
N ARG A 50 -8.95 12.37 -8.01
CA ARG A 50 -10.03 11.43 -7.75
C ARG A 50 -9.99 10.88 -6.34
N LEU A 51 -8.80 10.64 -5.82
CA LEU A 51 -8.65 10.10 -4.48
C LEU A 51 -8.73 11.19 -3.42
N GLY A 52 -8.52 12.42 -3.83
CA GLY A 52 -8.58 13.52 -2.87
C GLY A 52 -7.29 13.69 -2.08
N VAL A 53 -6.16 13.40 -2.71
CA VAL A 53 -4.86 13.53 -2.06
C VAL A 53 -3.92 14.31 -2.95
N HIS A 54 -2.74 14.60 -2.43
CA HIS A 54 -1.73 15.26 -3.22
C HIS A 54 -1.11 14.27 -4.20
N VAL A 55 -0.61 14.79 -5.30
CA VAL A 55 -0.02 13.93 -6.31
C VAL A 55 1.19 13.18 -5.74
N GLN A 56 1.88 13.76 -4.78
CA GLN A 56 3.00 13.07 -4.17
C GLN A 56 2.57 11.81 -3.45
N THR A 57 1.36 11.81 -2.91
CA THR A 57 0.85 10.62 -2.25
C THR A 57 0.68 9.49 -3.27
N ILE A 58 0.21 9.84 -4.45
CA ILE A 58 0.06 8.83 -5.50
C ILE A 58 1.43 8.26 -5.86
N ALA A 59 2.42 9.13 -6.00
CA ALA A 59 3.76 8.67 -6.34
C ALA A 59 4.32 7.73 -5.27
N ARG A 60 4.07 8.04 -4.02
CA ARG A 60 4.55 7.19 -2.94
C ARG A 60 3.85 5.85 -2.92
N ILE A 61 2.56 5.84 -3.19
CA ILE A 61 1.83 4.59 -3.26
C ILE A 61 2.41 3.72 -4.35
N GLU A 62 2.62 4.31 -5.52
CA GLU A 62 3.09 3.55 -6.66
C GLU A 62 4.52 3.04 -6.49
N SER A 63 5.31 3.75 -5.72
CA SER A 63 6.67 3.29 -5.49
C SER A 63 6.76 2.29 -4.36
N GLY A 64 5.64 2.00 -3.70
CA GLY A 64 5.66 1.00 -2.65
C GLY A 64 6.25 1.45 -1.35
N GLU A 65 6.07 2.71 -1.00
CA GLU A 65 6.59 3.22 0.24
C GLU A 65 5.80 2.72 1.42
N PRO A 66 6.45 2.08 2.39
CA PRO A 66 5.72 1.53 3.53
C PRO A 66 5.14 2.59 4.45
N GLY A 67 5.58 3.82 4.32
CA GLY A 67 5.07 4.88 5.18
C GLY A 67 3.75 5.48 4.72
N VAL A 68 3.23 5.02 3.58
CA VAL A 68 1.97 5.55 3.08
C VAL A 68 0.82 5.06 3.95
N ALA A 69 -0.14 5.93 4.21
CA ALA A 69 -1.30 5.55 4.98
C ALA A 69 -2.04 4.44 4.28
N ILE A 70 -2.41 3.42 5.04
CA ILE A 70 -3.08 2.27 4.44
C ILE A 70 -4.41 2.68 3.80
N GLY A 71 -5.08 3.68 4.36
CA GLY A 71 -6.33 4.13 3.78
C GLY A 71 -6.14 4.71 2.39
N HIS A 72 -5.04 5.40 2.17
CA HIS A 72 -4.77 5.95 0.86
C HIS A 72 -4.41 4.84 -0.12
N MET A 73 -3.62 3.88 0.33
CA MET A 73 -3.25 2.76 -0.51
C MET A 73 -4.49 1.97 -0.93
N MET A 74 -5.31 1.61 0.04
CA MET A 74 -6.49 0.83 -0.25
C MET A 74 -7.49 1.64 -1.07
N GLY A 75 -7.56 2.93 -0.81
CA GLY A 75 -8.44 3.81 -1.55
C GLY A 75 -8.07 3.86 -3.02
N MET A 76 -6.77 3.93 -3.31
CA MET A 76 -6.35 3.95 -4.69
C MET A 76 -6.65 2.63 -5.38
N LEU A 77 -6.41 1.52 -4.69
CA LEU A 77 -6.72 0.23 -5.28
C LEU A 77 -8.21 0.13 -5.60
N ALA A 78 -9.03 0.59 -4.68
CA ALA A 78 -10.47 0.54 -4.89
C ALA A 78 -10.89 1.45 -6.04
N LEU A 79 -10.22 2.58 -6.17
CA LEU A 79 -10.53 3.52 -7.21
C LEU A 79 -10.43 2.89 -8.60
N TYR A 80 -9.48 2.01 -8.76
CA TYR A 80 -9.26 1.34 -10.04
C TYR A 80 -9.80 -0.08 -10.05
N GLY A 81 -10.65 -0.41 -9.08
CA GLY A 81 -11.31 -1.70 -9.10
C GLY A 81 -10.43 -2.90 -8.82
N ILE A 82 -9.31 -2.69 -8.16
CA ILE A 82 -8.41 -3.78 -7.86
C ILE A 82 -8.90 -4.51 -6.63
N GLU A 83 -9.03 -5.82 -6.76
CA GLU A 83 -9.47 -6.63 -5.64
C GLU A 83 -8.37 -6.81 -4.64
N THR A 84 -8.68 -6.62 -3.40
CA THR A 84 -7.69 -6.78 -2.35
C THR A 84 -8.04 -7.91 -1.39
N LYS A 85 -9.13 -8.58 -1.57
CA LYS A 85 -9.47 -9.62 -0.63
C LYS A 85 -8.46 -10.74 -0.58
N LEU A 86 -7.73 -10.94 -1.65
CA LEU A 86 -6.69 -11.94 -1.62
C LEU A 86 -5.61 -11.60 -0.66
N LEU A 87 -5.39 -10.31 -0.48
CA LEU A 87 -4.36 -9.89 0.44
C LEU A 87 -4.80 -10.09 1.86
N LEU A 88 -6.10 -10.06 2.08
CA LEU A 88 -6.59 -10.22 3.42
C LEU A 88 -6.74 -11.66 3.80
N THR A 89 -7.24 -12.47 2.91
CA THR A 89 -7.49 -13.81 3.29
C THR A 89 -6.59 -14.76 2.63
N GLY A 90 -6.07 -14.40 1.61
CA GLY A 90 -5.21 -15.19 0.93
C GLY A 90 -5.59 -16.55 0.78
N ASP A 91 -5.63 -17.12 1.62
CA ASP A 91 -5.82 -18.37 1.56
C ASP A 91 -7.05 -18.80 1.63
N SER A 92 -7.63 -18.40 2.30
CA SER A 92 -8.76 -18.92 2.51
C SER A 92 -9.43 -19.25 1.44
N GLN A 93 -9.44 -18.74 0.87
CA GLN A 93 -10.18 -18.89 0.01
C GLN A 93 -10.32 -19.96 -0.64
N PRO A 94 -9.76 -20.18 -0.92
CA PRO A 94 -10.00 -21.05 -1.82
C PRO A 94 -10.78 -22.07 -1.35
N ASP A 95 -10.52 -22.42 -0.66
CA ASP A 95 -11.08 -23.42 -0.27
C ASP A 95 -12.24 -23.35 -0.06
N SER A 96 -12.42 -22.58 0.25
CA SER A 96 -13.46 -22.44 0.58
C SER A 96 -14.19 -22.92 -0.26
N SER A 97 -14.04 -22.90 -0.71
CA SER A 97 -14.69 -23.26 -1.54
C SER A 97 -14.98 -24.18 -1.57
#